data_61a0a0a9b2a389036db728a69a923ae6
#
_entry.id   61a0a0a9b2a389036db728a69a923ae6
#
_cell.length_a   1.000
_cell.length_b   1.000
_cell.length_c   1.000
_cell.angle_alpha   90.00
_cell.angle_beta   90.00
_cell.angle_gamma   90.00
#
_symmetry.space_group_name_H-M   'P 1'
#
loop_
_entity.id
_entity.type
_entity.pdbx_description
1 polymer ?
#
loop_
_entity_poly.entity_id
_entity_poly.type
_entity_poly.pdbx_seq_one_letter_code
_entity_poly.pdbx_strand_id
1 'polypeptide(L)'
;TTLNKDGKVLIPQIEIKINDEVRYFSLLSIKTKSAITHSLNGVQGQLIDQTAEVILKKENEKLISLNQEAYDSLKEKNTRLEEISNRLAKYLSPQIYKNIFEAESEQMSDYKRKKITVFFSDIKGFTDLSDSLDPDLLAELINEYLSAMTDIALKHGGTIDKFIGDAILVFFGDPESDGLKKDASKCLSMAIAMQNKVAELDRNWREDRGIIDGLKVRMGISTGYCTVGNFGSVQRVDYTVLGSTVNLASRLESICQPRKILVAPETKTLLEKEFKFEAQEAVELKGFNKPVVPFQYVDLKKTTSPEILKGDVVDIIVKQPGDIKSILYELKSLQKDYEEKLFQTVSHKKNKK
;
A
#
# COMPACT_ATOMS: atom_id res chain seq x y z
N THR A 1 -15.37 51.52 50.35
CA THR A 1 -14.88 50.30 51.02
C THR A 1 -15.83 50.01 52.19
N THR A 2 -16.79 49.13 51.96
CA THR A 2 -17.77 48.68 52.96
C THR A 2 -17.13 47.58 53.82
N LEU A 3 -17.12 47.79 55.13
CA LEU A 3 -16.75 46.77 56.11
C LEU A 3 -17.66 45.54 55.95
N ASN A 4 -17.11 44.37 55.87
CA ASN A 4 -17.87 43.11 55.97
C ASN A 4 -18.62 43.06 57.31
N LYS A 5 -19.72 42.26 57.40
CA LYS A 5 -20.53 42.09 58.62
C LYS A 5 -19.70 41.80 59.89
N ASP A 6 -18.49 41.30 59.71
CA ASP A 6 -17.56 40.97 60.81
C ASP A 6 -16.57 42.08 61.17
N GLY A 7 -16.75 43.29 60.63
CA GLY A 7 -15.88 44.44 60.87
C GLY A 7 -14.45 44.32 60.35
N LYS A 8 -14.24 43.45 59.33
CA LYS A 8 -12.93 43.22 58.68
C LYS A 8 -12.99 43.75 57.25
N VAL A 9 -11.90 44.33 56.78
CA VAL A 9 -11.69 44.74 55.39
C VAL A 9 -10.40 44.15 54.94
N LEU A 10 -10.44 43.36 53.83
CA LEU A 10 -9.27 42.90 53.15
C LEU A 10 -9.23 43.57 51.77
N ILE A 11 -8.15 44.29 51.51
CA ILE A 11 -7.80 44.75 50.18
C ILE A 11 -6.68 43.87 49.71
N PRO A 12 -6.97 42.93 48.76
CA PRO A 12 -6.04 41.83 48.45
C PRO A 12 -4.82 42.32 47.69
N GLN A 13 -4.90 43.42 46.97
CA GLN A 13 -3.77 43.97 46.24
C GLN A 13 -3.88 45.49 46.12
N ILE A 14 -2.83 46.20 46.56
CA ILE A 14 -2.65 47.64 46.45
C ILE A 14 -1.32 47.83 45.72
N GLU A 15 -1.36 48.56 44.60
CA GLU A 15 -0.14 48.91 43.86
C GLU A 15 0.33 50.29 44.35
N ILE A 16 1.60 50.36 44.81
CA ILE A 16 2.21 51.59 45.30
C ILE A 16 3.53 51.81 44.57
N LYS A 17 3.72 52.97 43.99
CA LYS A 17 4.98 53.36 43.37
C LYS A 17 5.90 54.02 44.43
N ILE A 18 7.02 53.39 44.71
CA ILE A 18 8.02 53.91 45.68
C ILE A 18 9.36 54.00 44.94
N ASN A 19 9.95 55.20 44.86
CA ASN A 19 11.22 55.43 44.19
C ASN A 19 11.31 54.82 42.77
N ASP A 20 10.29 55.02 41.98
CA ASP A 20 10.08 54.48 40.63
C ASP A 20 9.92 52.95 40.53
N GLU A 21 9.95 52.25 41.64
CA GLU A 21 9.61 50.82 41.72
C GLU A 21 8.14 50.60 42.09
N VAL A 22 7.48 49.71 41.39
CA VAL A 22 6.10 49.28 41.68
C VAL A 22 6.15 48.16 42.70
N ARG A 23 5.52 48.36 43.86
CA ARG A 23 5.37 47.37 44.93
C ARG A 23 3.92 47.04 45.18
N TYR A 24 3.66 45.78 45.51
CA TYR A 24 2.31 45.25 45.72
C TYR A 24 2.13 44.90 47.19
N PHE A 25 1.07 45.45 47.81
CA PHE A 25 0.74 45.23 49.21
C PHE A 25 -0.69 44.70 49.35
N SER A 26 -0.92 43.85 50.36
CA SER A 26 -2.29 43.60 50.85
C SER A 26 -2.53 44.30 52.15
N LEU A 27 -3.71 44.88 52.33
CA LEU A 27 -4.11 45.52 53.57
C LEU A 27 -5.23 44.72 54.24
N LEU A 28 -4.96 44.21 55.41
CA LEU A 28 -5.96 43.63 56.32
C LEU A 28 -6.29 44.66 57.40
N SER A 29 -7.51 45.11 57.49
CA SER A 29 -7.95 46.08 58.52
C SER A 29 -9.07 45.44 59.36
N ILE A 30 -8.94 45.53 60.66
CA ILE A 30 -9.89 44.95 61.63
C ILE A 30 -10.33 46.06 62.59
N LYS A 31 -11.65 46.16 62.79
CA LYS A 31 -12.21 47.07 63.81
C LYS A 31 -12.06 46.42 65.18
N THR A 32 -11.37 47.11 66.11
CA THR A 32 -11.18 46.60 67.45
C THR A 32 -12.03 47.49 68.46
N LYS A 33 -12.60 46.81 69.44
CA LYS A 33 -13.30 47.49 70.52
C LYS A 33 -12.45 47.39 71.75
N SER A 34 -12.28 48.50 72.50
CA SER A 34 -11.59 48.46 73.80
C SER A 34 -12.45 47.72 74.78
N ALA A 35 -11.82 46.77 75.55
CA ALA A 35 -12.48 46.03 76.62
C ALA A 35 -12.69 46.88 77.85
N ILE A 36 -12.00 48.01 77.99
CA ILE A 36 -11.96 48.83 79.20
C ILE A 36 -12.85 50.07 79.13
N THR A 37 -13.02 50.64 77.90
CA THR A 37 -13.86 51.81 77.63
C THR A 37 -14.78 51.55 76.48
N HIS A 38 -16.10 51.46 76.71
CA HIS A 38 -17.10 51.17 75.69
C HIS A 38 -17.22 52.24 74.56
N SER A 39 -16.42 53.31 74.64
CA SER A 39 -16.51 54.44 73.68
C SER A 39 -15.34 54.57 72.70
N LEU A 40 -14.27 53.84 72.85
CA LEU A 40 -13.11 53.90 71.95
C LEU A 40 -13.15 52.75 70.93
N ASN A 41 -13.52 53.08 69.71
CA ASN A 41 -13.40 52.19 68.57
C ASN A 41 -12.04 52.43 67.86
N GLY A 42 -11.14 51.42 67.89
CA GLY A 42 -9.90 51.47 67.11
C GLY A 42 -10.00 50.71 65.84
N VAL A 43 -9.14 51.01 64.88
CA VAL A 43 -8.92 50.23 63.70
C VAL A 43 -7.46 49.79 63.66
N GLN A 44 -7.22 48.52 63.66
CA GLN A 44 -5.89 47.94 63.49
C GLN A 44 -5.73 47.48 62.00
N GLY A 45 -4.71 47.99 61.36
CA GLY A 45 -4.39 47.58 59.96
C GLY A 45 -3.03 46.89 59.94
N GLN A 46 -2.95 45.85 59.14
CA GLN A 46 -1.70 45.18 58.80
C GLN A 46 -1.47 45.30 57.29
N LEU A 47 -0.34 45.85 56.92
CA LEU A 47 0.11 45.95 55.55
C LEU A 47 1.16 44.86 55.31
N ILE A 48 0.91 44.03 54.31
CA ILE A 48 1.81 42.88 53.98
C ILE A 48 2.36 43.14 52.59
N ASP A 49 3.68 43.18 52.47
CA ASP A 49 4.35 43.28 51.16
C ASP A 49 4.25 41.92 50.42
N GLN A 50 3.61 41.92 49.27
CA GLN A 50 3.42 40.75 48.38
C GLN A 50 4.13 40.94 47.04
N THR A 51 5.03 41.89 46.93
CA THR A 51 5.66 42.27 45.67
C THR A 51 6.32 41.10 44.99
N ALA A 52 7.12 40.31 45.74
CA ALA A 52 7.80 39.14 45.20
C ALA A 52 6.84 38.06 44.67
N GLU A 53 5.75 37.81 45.44
CA GLU A 53 4.72 36.82 45.07
C GLU A 53 3.95 37.25 43.80
N VAL A 54 3.56 38.53 43.70
CA VAL A 54 2.83 39.07 42.53
C VAL A 54 3.70 39.10 41.30
N ILE A 55 4.99 39.46 41.42
CA ILE A 55 5.95 39.42 40.31
C ILE A 55 6.13 37.99 39.82
N LEU A 56 6.41 37.05 40.71
CA LEU A 56 6.60 35.64 40.38
C LEU A 56 5.34 35.05 39.71
N LYS A 57 4.16 35.40 40.20
CA LYS A 57 2.90 34.98 39.60
C LYS A 57 2.74 35.49 38.16
N LYS A 58 3.04 36.77 37.92
CA LYS A 58 2.99 37.37 36.57
C LYS A 58 4.01 36.73 35.63
N GLU A 59 5.23 36.45 36.12
CA GLU A 59 6.24 35.74 35.31
C GLU A 59 5.80 34.30 34.95
N ASN A 60 5.24 33.59 35.95
CA ASN A 60 4.69 32.24 35.68
C ASN A 60 3.53 32.25 34.68
N GLU A 61 2.60 33.19 34.79
CA GLU A 61 1.50 33.35 33.85
C GLU A 61 2.02 33.62 32.44
N LYS A 62 3.06 34.48 32.32
CA LYS A 62 3.72 34.74 31.04
C LYS A 62 4.44 33.51 30.47
N LEU A 63 5.14 32.75 31.32
CA LEU A 63 5.80 31.50 30.92
C LEU A 63 4.78 30.44 30.46
N ILE A 64 3.68 30.31 31.18
CA ILE A 64 2.60 29.38 30.80
C ILE A 64 2.03 29.77 29.42
N SER A 65 1.78 31.05 29.16
CA SER A 65 1.28 31.55 27.87
C SER A 65 2.27 31.25 26.74
N LEU A 66 3.57 31.53 26.93
CA LEU A 66 4.62 31.24 25.96
C LEU A 66 4.77 29.74 25.71
N ASN A 67 4.71 28.92 26.74
CA ASN A 67 4.77 27.46 26.60
C ASN A 67 3.56 26.93 25.82
N GLN A 68 2.36 27.47 26.06
CA GLN A 68 1.15 27.09 25.35
C GLN A 68 1.26 27.44 23.85
N GLU A 69 1.72 28.65 23.53
CA GLU A 69 1.95 29.08 22.13
C GLU A 69 3.00 28.20 21.44
N ALA A 70 4.09 27.87 22.12
CA ALA A 70 5.14 26.98 21.60
C ALA A 70 4.61 25.57 21.36
N TYR A 71 3.82 25.04 22.31
CA TYR A 71 3.20 23.73 22.20
C TYR A 71 2.23 23.65 21.01
N ASP A 72 1.36 24.66 20.86
CA ASP A 72 0.39 24.70 19.75
C ASP A 72 1.10 24.81 18.39
N SER A 73 2.15 25.64 18.30
CA SER A 73 3.00 25.73 17.08
C SER A 73 3.71 24.40 16.77
N LEU A 74 4.23 23.72 17.79
CA LEU A 74 4.88 22.41 17.60
C LEU A 74 3.89 21.36 17.14
N LYS A 75 2.70 21.33 17.72
CA LYS A 75 1.60 20.44 17.33
C LYS A 75 1.18 20.63 15.87
N GLU A 76 1.02 21.89 15.45
CA GLU A 76 0.68 22.21 14.05
C GLU A 76 1.78 21.73 13.08
N LYS A 77 3.06 21.99 13.42
CA LYS A 77 4.19 21.52 12.60
C LYS A 77 4.26 19.99 12.51
N ASN A 78 4.04 19.28 13.62
CA ASN A 78 4.03 17.82 13.63
C ASN A 78 2.90 17.27 12.77
N THR A 79 1.68 17.78 12.90
CA THR A 79 0.55 17.38 12.05
C THR A 79 0.86 17.60 10.56
N ARG A 80 1.46 18.74 10.22
CA ARG A 80 1.86 19.03 8.84
C ARG A 80 2.96 18.09 8.32
N LEU A 81 3.94 17.73 9.18
CA LEU A 81 4.96 16.75 8.83
C LEU A 81 4.37 15.36 8.59
N GLU A 82 3.42 14.92 9.43
CA GLU A 82 2.71 13.66 9.24
C GLU A 82 1.91 13.64 7.94
N GLU A 83 1.22 14.73 7.59
CA GLU A 83 0.51 14.84 6.32
C GLU A 83 1.43 14.75 5.11
N ILE A 84 2.57 15.45 5.13
CA ILE A 84 3.58 15.41 4.07
C ILE A 84 4.18 14.00 3.97
N SER A 85 4.54 13.40 5.08
CA SER A 85 5.07 12.04 5.17
C SER A 85 4.10 11.02 4.57
N ASN A 86 2.81 11.09 4.94
CA ASN A 86 1.76 10.23 4.40
C ASN A 86 1.51 10.43 2.90
N ARG A 87 1.69 11.64 2.39
CA ARG A 87 1.63 11.90 0.95
C ARG A 87 2.83 11.30 0.23
N LEU A 88 4.04 11.47 0.75
CA LEU A 88 5.26 10.89 0.18
C LEU A 88 5.24 9.36 0.20
N ALA A 89 4.66 8.75 1.24
CA ALA A 89 4.49 7.30 1.32
C ALA A 89 3.73 6.70 0.13
N LYS A 90 2.86 7.46 -0.54
CA LYS A 90 2.13 7.00 -1.73
C LYS A 90 3.00 6.92 -3.00
N TYR A 91 4.14 7.59 -3.02
CA TYR A 91 5.07 7.60 -4.16
C TYR A 91 6.26 6.64 -3.97
N LEU A 92 6.37 6.02 -2.80
CA LEU A 92 7.42 5.08 -2.46
C LEU A 92 6.79 3.72 -2.14
N SER A 93 7.52 2.62 -2.42
CA SER A 93 7.06 1.33 -1.88
C SER A 93 7.13 1.36 -0.35
N PRO A 94 6.21 0.68 0.37
CA PRO A 94 6.20 0.69 1.84
C PRO A 94 7.53 0.25 2.46
N GLN A 95 8.24 -0.69 1.82
CA GLN A 95 9.54 -1.17 2.28
C GLN A 95 10.62 -0.08 2.16
N ILE A 96 10.60 0.70 1.08
CA ILE A 96 11.53 1.82 0.86
C ILE A 96 11.21 2.94 1.85
N TYR A 97 9.93 3.27 1.99
CA TYR A 97 9.48 4.27 2.97
C TYR A 97 9.97 3.93 4.39
N LYS A 98 9.77 2.69 4.82
CA LYS A 98 10.24 2.21 6.13
C LYS A 98 11.75 2.34 6.28
N ASN A 99 12.51 1.97 5.27
CA ASN A 99 13.98 2.11 5.30
C ASN A 99 14.45 3.57 5.38
N ILE A 100 13.76 4.50 4.73
CA ILE A 100 14.13 5.93 4.73
C ILE A 100 13.78 6.59 6.06
N PHE A 101 12.63 6.28 6.65
CA PHE A 101 12.09 7.00 7.80
C PHE A 101 12.30 6.29 9.15
N GLU A 102 12.50 4.97 9.16
CA GLU A 102 12.69 4.19 10.38
C GLU A 102 14.14 3.73 10.61
N ALA A 103 15.00 3.80 9.60
CA ALA A 103 16.41 3.43 9.76
C ALA A 103 17.17 4.54 10.51
N GLU A 104 17.67 4.25 11.70
CA GLU A 104 18.48 5.14 12.54
C GLU A 104 19.86 5.49 11.95
N SER A 105 20.21 5.00 10.76
CA SER A 105 21.54 5.20 10.18
C SER A 105 21.52 6.06 8.92
N GLU A 106 22.33 7.11 8.92
CA GLU A 106 22.66 7.99 7.78
C GLU A 106 23.31 7.28 6.57
N GLN A 107 23.41 5.96 6.54
CA GLN A 107 24.03 5.18 5.47
C GLN A 107 23.05 4.81 4.37
N MET A 108 22.42 5.81 3.75
CA MET A 108 21.62 5.61 2.51
C MET A 108 22.48 5.52 1.23
N SER A 109 23.78 5.35 1.32
CA SER A 109 24.66 5.61 0.16
C SER A 109 25.13 4.40 -0.62
N ASP A 110 24.94 3.17 -0.16
CA ASP A 110 25.63 2.07 -0.83
C ASP A 110 24.71 1.09 -1.54
N TYR A 111 24.95 0.92 -2.84
CA TYR A 111 24.48 -0.22 -3.61
C TYR A 111 25.18 -1.51 -3.14
N LYS A 112 24.40 -2.58 -3.03
CA LYS A 112 24.88 -3.91 -2.60
C LYS A 112 24.68 -4.92 -3.71
N ARG A 113 25.68 -5.78 -3.92
CA ARG A 113 25.52 -6.93 -4.82
C ARG A 113 24.84 -8.06 -4.05
N LYS A 114 23.63 -8.39 -4.44
CA LYS A 114 22.82 -9.45 -3.84
C LYS A 114 22.27 -10.42 -4.89
N LYS A 115 22.00 -11.64 -4.47
CA LYS A 115 21.25 -12.59 -5.28
C LYS A 115 19.77 -12.46 -4.92
N ILE A 116 18.96 -12.01 -5.87
CA ILE A 116 17.56 -11.68 -5.69
C ILE A 116 16.71 -12.30 -6.78
N THR A 117 15.40 -12.32 -6.58
CA THR A 117 14.43 -12.74 -7.60
C THR A 117 13.70 -11.52 -8.14
N VAL A 118 13.70 -11.38 -9.46
CA VAL A 118 13.10 -10.27 -10.21
C VAL A 118 11.91 -10.78 -11.00
N PHE A 119 10.84 -10.02 -10.97
CA PHE A 119 9.58 -10.25 -11.67
C PHE A 119 9.27 -9.08 -12.60
N PHE A 120 8.86 -9.40 -13.82
CA PHE A 120 8.27 -8.47 -14.77
C PHE A 120 6.90 -8.97 -15.21
N SER A 121 5.95 -8.05 -15.36
CA SER A 121 4.68 -8.32 -16.03
C SER A 121 4.31 -7.18 -16.97
N ASP A 122 3.54 -7.50 -18.01
CA ASP A 122 3.09 -6.56 -19.01
C ASP A 122 1.74 -7.00 -19.60
N ILE A 123 0.89 -6.05 -19.99
CA ILE A 123 -0.40 -6.33 -20.63
C ILE A 123 -0.19 -6.52 -22.13
N LYS A 124 -0.52 -7.69 -22.65
CA LYS A 124 -0.39 -7.97 -24.08
C LYS A 124 -1.38 -7.15 -24.89
N GLY A 125 -0.85 -6.35 -25.83
CA GLY A 125 -1.66 -5.49 -26.70
C GLY A 125 -2.19 -4.23 -26.01
N PHE A 126 -1.52 -3.78 -24.96
CA PHE A 126 -1.92 -2.55 -24.24
C PHE A 126 -1.97 -1.32 -25.14
N THR A 127 -1.05 -1.19 -26.10
CA THR A 127 -1.05 -0.08 -27.07
C THR A 127 -2.34 -0.07 -27.88
N ASP A 128 -2.75 -1.23 -28.42
CA ASP A 128 -3.98 -1.34 -29.20
C ASP A 128 -5.23 -1.06 -28.33
N LEU A 129 -5.19 -1.54 -27.08
CA LEU A 129 -6.24 -1.27 -26.08
C LEU A 129 -6.33 0.22 -25.76
N SER A 130 -5.20 0.88 -25.55
CA SER A 130 -5.14 2.31 -25.25
C SER A 130 -5.63 3.19 -26.38
N ASP A 131 -5.39 2.77 -27.63
CA ASP A 131 -5.86 3.49 -28.82
C ASP A 131 -7.37 3.29 -29.09
N SER A 132 -7.95 2.22 -28.55
CA SER A 132 -9.36 1.86 -28.78
C SER A 132 -10.33 2.39 -27.72
N LEU A 133 -9.84 2.79 -26.55
CA LEU A 133 -10.67 3.22 -25.41
C LEU A 133 -10.65 4.74 -25.22
N ASP A 134 -11.72 5.23 -24.60
CA ASP A 134 -11.75 6.58 -24.08
C ASP A 134 -10.65 6.77 -23.00
N PRO A 135 -9.90 7.90 -23.01
CA PRO A 135 -8.81 8.12 -22.07
C PRO A 135 -9.20 8.05 -20.58
N ASP A 136 -10.40 8.50 -20.23
CA ASP A 136 -10.87 8.47 -18.84
C ASP A 136 -11.17 7.03 -18.41
N LEU A 137 -11.82 6.26 -19.28
CA LEU A 137 -12.07 4.83 -19.05
C LEU A 137 -10.77 4.04 -18.97
N LEU A 138 -9.80 4.32 -19.86
CA LEU A 138 -8.48 3.69 -19.82
C LEU A 138 -7.79 3.97 -18.47
N ALA A 139 -7.83 5.22 -18.00
CA ALA A 139 -7.23 5.60 -16.72
C ALA A 139 -7.88 4.86 -15.53
N GLU A 140 -9.19 4.70 -15.52
CA GLU A 140 -9.91 3.91 -14.51
C GLU A 140 -9.45 2.44 -14.51
N LEU A 141 -9.43 1.80 -15.69
CA LEU A 141 -9.09 0.39 -15.84
C LEU A 141 -7.64 0.11 -15.44
N ILE A 142 -6.69 0.96 -15.89
CA ILE A 142 -5.29 0.77 -15.54
C ILE A 142 -5.05 0.99 -14.04
N ASN A 143 -5.71 1.96 -13.42
CA ASN A 143 -5.62 2.19 -11.99
C ASN A 143 -6.21 1.02 -11.18
N GLU A 144 -7.33 0.43 -11.61
CA GLU A 144 -7.92 -0.77 -11.02
C GLU A 144 -6.94 -1.95 -11.12
N TYR A 145 -6.35 -2.18 -12.28
CA TYR A 145 -5.34 -3.21 -12.52
C TYR A 145 -4.10 -3.01 -11.64
N LEU A 146 -3.47 -1.83 -11.71
CA LEU A 146 -2.26 -1.53 -10.94
C LEU A 146 -2.49 -1.61 -9.43
N SER A 147 -3.65 -1.16 -8.94
CA SER A 147 -4.01 -1.27 -7.52
C SER A 147 -4.12 -2.73 -7.09
N ALA A 148 -4.84 -3.56 -7.86
CA ALA A 148 -5.00 -4.97 -7.55
C ALA A 148 -3.65 -5.73 -7.59
N MET A 149 -2.77 -5.43 -8.55
CA MET A 149 -1.43 -6.03 -8.64
C MET A 149 -0.52 -5.58 -7.51
N THR A 150 -0.61 -4.29 -7.12
CA THR A 150 0.13 -3.72 -5.98
C THR A 150 -0.23 -4.44 -4.69
N ASP A 151 -1.52 -4.58 -4.39
CA ASP A 151 -1.99 -5.25 -3.18
C ASP A 151 -1.49 -6.69 -3.08
N ILE A 152 -1.49 -7.41 -4.22
CA ILE A 152 -0.96 -8.78 -4.28
C ILE A 152 0.55 -8.79 -4.07
N ALA A 153 1.30 -7.88 -4.70
CA ALA A 153 2.75 -7.80 -4.53
C ALA A 153 3.14 -7.55 -3.07
N LEU A 154 2.53 -6.58 -2.44
CA LEU A 154 2.78 -6.23 -1.03
C LEU A 154 2.39 -7.37 -0.08
N LYS A 155 1.25 -8.02 -0.31
CA LYS A 155 0.80 -9.17 0.49
C LYS A 155 1.79 -10.34 0.46
N HIS A 156 2.52 -10.53 -0.65
CA HIS A 156 3.53 -11.57 -0.77
C HIS A 156 4.94 -11.12 -0.35
N GLY A 157 5.09 -9.86 0.10
CA GLY A 157 6.38 -9.31 0.52
C GLY A 157 7.28 -8.89 -0.63
N GLY A 158 6.72 -8.61 -1.81
CA GLY A 158 7.43 -8.08 -2.96
C GLY A 158 7.72 -6.58 -2.80
N THR A 159 8.91 -6.15 -3.18
CA THR A 159 9.28 -4.75 -3.28
C THR A 159 8.96 -4.26 -4.69
N ILE A 160 7.99 -3.36 -4.81
CA ILE A 160 7.65 -2.75 -6.10
C ILE A 160 8.72 -1.71 -6.42
N ASP A 161 9.42 -1.90 -7.54
CA ASP A 161 10.40 -0.94 -8.04
C ASP A 161 9.69 0.22 -8.72
N LYS A 162 9.02 -0.06 -9.81
CA LYS A 162 8.30 0.95 -10.61
C LYS A 162 7.27 0.35 -11.54
N PHE A 163 6.39 1.21 -11.99
CA PHE A 163 5.53 0.96 -13.15
C PHE A 163 6.18 1.58 -14.40
N ILE A 164 6.15 0.85 -15.51
CA ILE A 164 6.67 1.31 -16.81
C ILE A 164 5.51 1.20 -17.82
N GLY A 165 4.68 2.25 -17.85
CA GLY A 165 3.37 2.17 -18.51
C GLY A 165 2.45 1.20 -17.77
N ASP A 166 2.05 0.14 -18.46
CA ASP A 166 1.27 -1.00 -17.93
C ASP A 166 2.14 -2.12 -17.32
N ALA A 167 3.45 -2.08 -17.56
CA ALA A 167 4.38 -3.06 -17.02
C ALA A 167 4.72 -2.79 -15.56
N ILE A 168 4.92 -3.87 -14.81
CA ILE A 168 5.24 -3.83 -13.38
C ILE A 168 6.56 -4.55 -13.12
N LEU A 169 7.49 -3.87 -12.47
CA LEU A 169 8.74 -4.43 -11.98
C LEU A 169 8.66 -4.61 -10.46
N VAL A 170 8.83 -5.86 -10.02
CA VAL A 170 8.87 -6.24 -8.60
C VAL A 170 10.11 -7.09 -8.34
N PHE A 171 10.72 -6.96 -7.17
CA PHE A 171 11.80 -7.85 -6.77
C PHE A 171 11.62 -8.35 -5.34
N PHE A 172 12.30 -9.46 -5.03
CA PHE A 172 12.28 -10.13 -3.72
C PHE A 172 13.72 -10.39 -3.27
N GLY A 173 13.96 -10.24 -1.95
CA GLY A 173 15.28 -10.45 -1.36
C GLY A 173 15.98 -9.16 -0.93
N ASP A 174 15.34 -8.00 -1.11
CA ASP A 174 15.78 -6.70 -0.64
C ASP A 174 14.58 -5.75 -0.52
N PRO A 175 14.50 -4.86 0.48
CA PRO A 175 15.37 -4.75 1.66
C PRO A 175 15.24 -5.94 2.62
N GLU A 176 14.09 -6.60 2.66
CA GLU A 176 13.81 -7.76 3.50
C GLU A 176 14.02 -9.06 2.70
N SER A 177 14.50 -10.12 3.35
CA SER A 177 14.72 -11.44 2.74
C SER A 177 14.49 -12.54 3.76
N ASP A 178 13.75 -13.59 3.34
CA ASP A 178 13.61 -14.84 4.08
C ASP A 178 14.57 -15.93 3.56
N GLY A 179 15.49 -15.54 2.69
CA GLY A 179 16.42 -16.41 1.99
C GLY A 179 15.99 -16.74 0.57
N LEU A 180 16.98 -16.87 -0.32
CA LEU A 180 16.83 -16.92 -1.77
C LEU A 180 15.71 -17.84 -2.27
N LYS A 181 15.62 -19.04 -1.70
CA LYS A 181 14.61 -20.04 -2.11
C LYS A 181 13.20 -19.59 -1.72
N LYS A 182 13.01 -19.05 -0.50
CA LYS A 182 11.72 -18.57 -0.04
C LYS A 182 11.30 -17.33 -0.80
N ASP A 183 12.23 -16.43 -1.09
CA ASP A 183 11.98 -15.20 -1.85
C ASP A 183 11.53 -15.56 -3.28
N ALA A 184 12.19 -16.53 -3.93
CA ALA A 184 11.77 -17.04 -5.24
C ALA A 184 10.40 -17.72 -5.19
N SER A 185 10.10 -18.50 -4.14
CA SER A 185 8.80 -19.16 -3.95
C SER A 185 7.67 -18.13 -3.73
N LYS A 186 7.92 -17.10 -2.92
CA LYS A 186 6.98 -15.98 -2.74
C LYS A 186 6.72 -15.23 -4.05
N CYS A 187 7.78 -14.98 -4.84
CA CYS A 187 7.68 -14.33 -6.14
C CYS A 187 6.78 -15.12 -7.11
N LEU A 188 6.99 -16.43 -7.23
CA LEU A 188 6.16 -17.28 -8.10
C LEU A 188 4.72 -17.37 -7.57
N SER A 189 4.54 -17.49 -6.26
CA SER A 189 3.20 -17.49 -5.63
C SER A 189 2.45 -16.19 -5.86
N MET A 190 3.14 -15.04 -5.80
CA MET A 190 2.63 -13.73 -6.18
C MET A 190 2.17 -13.72 -7.64
N ALA A 191 3.03 -14.19 -8.57
CA ALA A 191 2.72 -14.23 -10.00
C ALA A 191 1.48 -15.09 -10.31
N ILE A 192 1.32 -16.22 -9.62
CA ILE A 192 0.13 -17.09 -9.71
C ILE A 192 -1.12 -16.35 -9.20
N ALA A 193 -1.03 -15.68 -8.06
CA ALA A 193 -2.13 -14.90 -7.50
C ALA A 193 -2.52 -13.73 -8.42
N MET A 194 -1.54 -13.06 -9.03
CA MET A 194 -1.76 -12.01 -10.03
C MET A 194 -2.48 -12.54 -11.27
N GLN A 195 -2.08 -13.69 -11.83
CA GLN A 195 -2.77 -14.29 -12.98
C GLN A 195 -4.23 -14.66 -12.66
N ASN A 196 -4.51 -15.13 -11.45
CA ASN A 196 -5.89 -15.40 -11.03
C ASN A 196 -6.70 -14.12 -10.91
N LYS A 197 -6.13 -13.05 -10.36
CA LYS A 197 -6.79 -11.74 -10.25
C LYS A 197 -7.00 -11.09 -11.63
N VAL A 198 -6.03 -11.21 -12.53
CA VAL A 198 -6.18 -10.79 -13.94
C VAL A 198 -7.35 -11.49 -14.62
N ALA A 199 -7.53 -12.80 -14.40
CA ALA A 199 -8.67 -13.52 -14.97
C ALA A 199 -10.04 -13.07 -14.40
N GLU A 200 -10.06 -12.64 -13.13
CA GLU A 200 -11.23 -12.04 -12.48
C GLU A 200 -11.53 -10.66 -13.08
N LEU A 201 -10.52 -9.77 -13.16
CA LEU A 201 -10.65 -8.44 -13.77
C LEU A 201 -11.08 -8.52 -15.23
N ASP A 202 -10.47 -9.43 -16.02
CA ASP A 202 -10.84 -9.67 -17.43
C ASP A 202 -12.33 -9.99 -17.57
N ARG A 203 -12.88 -10.81 -16.68
CA ARG A 203 -14.31 -11.15 -16.65
C ARG A 203 -15.17 -9.93 -16.33
N ASN A 204 -14.84 -9.22 -15.25
CA ASN A 204 -15.57 -8.03 -14.83
C ASN A 204 -15.57 -6.93 -15.90
N TRP A 205 -14.43 -6.71 -16.55
CA TRP A 205 -14.32 -5.72 -17.62
C TRP A 205 -15.16 -6.07 -18.83
N ARG A 206 -15.28 -7.36 -19.17
CA ARG A 206 -16.18 -7.83 -20.24
C ARG A 206 -17.64 -7.70 -19.87
N GLU A 207 -18.02 -8.14 -18.67
CA GLU A 207 -19.41 -8.19 -18.23
C GLU A 207 -19.95 -6.78 -17.91
N ASP A 208 -19.18 -5.96 -17.20
CA ASP A 208 -19.66 -4.67 -16.69
C ASP A 208 -19.36 -3.50 -17.63
N ARG A 209 -18.30 -3.60 -18.44
CA ARG A 209 -17.79 -2.49 -19.26
C ARG A 209 -17.74 -2.78 -20.76
N GLY A 210 -18.11 -3.98 -21.20
CA GLY A 210 -18.20 -4.36 -22.61
C GLY A 210 -16.86 -4.46 -23.34
N ILE A 211 -15.74 -4.63 -22.61
CA ILE A 211 -14.40 -4.69 -23.21
C ILE A 211 -14.17 -6.07 -23.83
N ILE A 212 -14.16 -6.15 -25.14
CA ILE A 212 -14.15 -7.41 -25.91
C ILE A 212 -12.78 -8.07 -25.90
N ASP A 213 -11.68 -7.31 -26.10
CA ASP A 213 -10.33 -7.86 -26.28
C ASP A 213 -9.69 -8.45 -25.03
N GLY A 214 -10.26 -8.18 -23.89
CA GLY A 214 -9.93 -8.80 -22.61
C GLY A 214 -8.51 -8.56 -22.11
N LEU A 215 -8.38 -8.57 -20.79
CA LEU A 215 -7.11 -8.37 -20.11
C LEU A 215 -6.24 -9.64 -20.17
N LYS A 216 -5.05 -9.55 -20.78
CA LYS A 216 -4.11 -10.67 -20.93
C LYS A 216 -2.72 -10.22 -20.49
N VAL A 217 -2.20 -10.78 -19.42
CA VAL A 217 -0.89 -10.42 -18.85
C VAL A 217 0.13 -11.51 -19.10
N ARG A 218 1.34 -11.11 -19.47
CA ARG A 218 2.53 -11.95 -19.60
C ARG A 218 3.42 -11.72 -18.38
N MET A 219 4.13 -12.77 -17.92
CA MET A 219 4.97 -12.67 -16.75
C MET A 219 6.29 -13.41 -16.93
N GLY A 220 7.39 -12.75 -16.51
CA GLY A 220 8.74 -13.30 -16.53
C GLY A 220 9.40 -13.18 -15.16
N ILE A 221 10.05 -14.28 -14.71
CA ILE A 221 10.75 -14.32 -13.42
C ILE A 221 12.19 -14.81 -13.63
N SER A 222 13.12 -14.10 -13.03
CA SER A 222 14.54 -14.48 -13.04
C SER A 222 15.18 -14.30 -11.69
N THR A 223 15.99 -15.26 -11.27
CA THR A 223 16.76 -15.21 -10.01
C THR A 223 18.24 -15.15 -10.34
N GLY A 224 18.97 -14.25 -9.72
CA GLY A 224 20.41 -14.11 -9.95
C GLY A 224 21.01 -12.90 -9.26
N TYR A 225 22.29 -12.63 -9.54
CA TYR A 225 22.98 -11.48 -8.97
C TYR A 225 22.53 -10.18 -9.60
N CYS A 226 22.13 -9.23 -8.73
CA CYS A 226 21.84 -7.85 -9.08
C CYS A 226 22.62 -6.90 -8.17
N THR A 227 22.77 -5.67 -8.60
CA THR A 227 23.17 -4.56 -7.74
C THR A 227 21.90 -3.83 -7.32
N VAL A 228 21.64 -3.76 -6.02
CA VAL A 228 20.46 -3.12 -5.41
C VAL A 228 20.91 -1.91 -4.63
N GLY A 229 20.18 -0.83 -4.71
CA GLY A 229 20.45 0.39 -3.94
C GLY A 229 19.95 1.65 -4.63
N ASN A 230 20.49 2.76 -4.19
CA ASN A 230 20.15 4.09 -4.69
C ASN A 230 20.96 4.41 -5.96
N PHE A 231 20.27 4.64 -7.07
CA PHE A 231 20.87 5.01 -8.34
C PHE A 231 20.26 6.31 -8.86
N GLY A 232 21.09 7.18 -9.38
CA GLY A 232 20.61 8.43 -9.96
C GLY A 232 21.59 9.58 -9.82
N SER A 233 21.07 10.78 -9.75
CA SER A 233 21.80 12.03 -9.58
C SER A 233 21.53 12.63 -8.21
N VAL A 234 22.27 13.69 -7.85
CA VAL A 234 22.03 14.47 -6.62
C VAL A 234 20.58 15.01 -6.54
N GLN A 235 19.94 15.22 -7.69
CA GLN A 235 18.60 15.80 -7.77
C GLN A 235 17.48 14.76 -7.86
N ARG A 236 17.80 13.53 -8.28
CA ARG A 236 16.83 12.44 -8.43
C ARG A 236 17.50 11.09 -8.19
N VAL A 237 17.01 10.38 -7.21
CA VAL A 237 17.50 9.06 -6.81
C VAL A 237 16.33 8.08 -6.85
N ASP A 238 16.55 6.94 -7.49
CA ASP A 238 15.62 5.81 -7.48
C ASP A 238 16.27 4.64 -6.73
N TYR A 239 15.56 4.08 -5.76
CA TYR A 239 15.96 2.80 -5.18
C TYR A 239 15.52 1.70 -6.12
N THR A 240 16.47 1.03 -6.76
CA THR A 240 16.17 0.10 -7.85
C THR A 240 17.20 -1.03 -7.92
N VAL A 241 16.97 -1.94 -8.86
CA VAL A 241 17.81 -3.11 -9.12
C VAL A 241 18.39 -3.05 -10.52
N LEU A 242 19.70 -3.29 -10.65
CA LEU A 242 20.41 -3.33 -11.92
C LEU A 242 21.14 -4.66 -12.10
N GLY A 243 21.12 -5.20 -13.31
CA GLY A 243 21.89 -6.40 -13.65
C GLY A 243 21.29 -7.22 -14.80
N SER A 244 22.03 -8.22 -15.26
CA SER A 244 21.59 -9.14 -16.31
C SER A 244 20.34 -9.94 -15.91
N THR A 245 20.16 -10.19 -14.63
CA THR A 245 18.97 -10.85 -14.07
C THR A 245 17.70 -10.06 -14.33
N VAL A 246 17.75 -8.73 -14.19
CA VAL A 246 16.64 -7.82 -14.48
C VAL A 246 16.29 -7.88 -15.96
N ASN A 247 17.31 -7.79 -16.82
CA ASN A 247 17.12 -7.89 -18.27
C ASN A 247 16.56 -9.25 -18.68
N LEU A 248 17.00 -10.34 -18.01
CA LEU A 248 16.47 -11.67 -18.29
C LEU A 248 14.99 -11.80 -17.92
N ALA A 249 14.57 -11.28 -16.76
CA ALA A 249 13.17 -11.30 -16.36
C ALA A 249 12.28 -10.55 -17.38
N SER A 250 12.71 -9.36 -17.83
CA SER A 250 12.02 -8.58 -18.85
C SER A 250 11.97 -9.32 -20.21
N ARG A 251 13.06 -10.00 -20.64
CA ARG A 251 13.06 -10.77 -21.89
C ARG A 251 12.16 -11.99 -21.82
N LEU A 252 12.14 -12.68 -20.67
CA LEU A 252 11.23 -13.81 -20.45
C LEU A 252 9.77 -13.36 -20.51
N GLU A 253 9.44 -12.20 -19.90
CA GLU A 253 8.12 -11.60 -20.02
C GLU A 253 7.76 -11.36 -21.49
N SER A 254 8.64 -10.70 -22.26
CA SER A 254 8.38 -10.32 -23.65
C SER A 254 8.07 -11.51 -24.59
N ILE A 255 8.71 -12.68 -24.35
CA ILE A 255 8.47 -13.90 -25.13
C ILE A 255 7.39 -14.79 -24.51
N CYS A 256 6.90 -14.46 -23.32
CA CYS A 256 5.89 -15.23 -22.63
C CYS A 256 4.55 -15.19 -23.37
N GLN A 257 3.88 -16.34 -23.46
CA GLN A 257 2.50 -16.38 -23.96
C GLN A 257 1.56 -15.69 -22.97
N PRO A 258 0.50 -15.04 -23.45
CA PRO A 258 -0.51 -14.43 -22.58
C PRO A 258 -1.07 -15.44 -21.56
N ARG A 259 -1.30 -14.95 -20.33
CA ARG A 259 -1.81 -15.76 -19.20
C ARG A 259 -0.86 -16.87 -18.73
N LYS A 260 0.42 -16.79 -19.09
CA LYS A 260 1.46 -17.73 -18.66
C LYS A 260 2.52 -17.02 -17.83
N ILE A 261 3.35 -17.83 -17.17
CA ILE A 261 4.48 -17.37 -16.37
C ILE A 261 5.71 -18.16 -16.84
N LEU A 262 6.73 -17.44 -17.32
CA LEU A 262 8.02 -18.01 -17.66
C LEU A 262 9.04 -17.72 -16.55
N VAL A 263 9.86 -18.69 -16.24
CA VAL A 263 10.95 -18.56 -15.26
C VAL A 263 12.29 -18.91 -15.88
N ALA A 264 13.34 -18.26 -15.39
CA ALA A 264 14.72 -18.54 -15.76
C ALA A 264 15.17 -19.92 -15.21
N PRO A 265 16.19 -20.56 -15.82
CA PRO A 265 16.72 -21.87 -15.38
C PRO A 265 17.11 -21.91 -13.89
N GLU A 266 17.70 -20.82 -13.37
CA GLU A 266 18.10 -20.74 -11.98
C GLU A 266 16.88 -20.69 -11.04
N THR A 267 15.87 -19.92 -11.40
CA THR A 267 14.59 -19.85 -10.65
C THR A 267 13.92 -21.23 -10.64
N LYS A 268 13.87 -21.92 -11.78
CA LYS A 268 13.35 -23.28 -11.88
C LYS A 268 14.08 -24.24 -10.93
N THR A 269 15.40 -24.23 -10.92
CA THR A 269 16.22 -25.10 -10.07
C THR A 269 15.95 -24.91 -8.58
N LEU A 270 15.69 -23.67 -8.15
CA LEU A 270 15.32 -23.37 -6.78
C LEU A 270 13.94 -23.93 -6.39
N LEU A 271 13.01 -23.97 -7.34
CA LEU A 271 11.59 -24.20 -7.09
C LEU A 271 11.05 -25.55 -7.57
N GLU A 272 11.83 -26.37 -8.30
CA GLU A 272 11.39 -27.63 -8.92
C GLU A 272 10.82 -28.68 -7.95
N LYS A 273 11.15 -28.58 -6.65
CA LYS A 273 10.59 -29.47 -5.63
C LYS A 273 9.19 -29.08 -5.17
N GLU A 274 8.78 -27.82 -5.41
CA GLU A 274 7.52 -27.25 -4.94
C GLU A 274 6.53 -27.00 -6.06
N PHE A 275 7.05 -26.73 -7.28
CA PHE A 275 6.25 -26.35 -8.45
C PHE A 275 6.66 -27.19 -9.66
N LYS A 276 5.71 -27.40 -10.57
CA LYS A 276 5.98 -28.06 -11.86
C LYS A 276 6.28 -27.05 -12.95
N PHE A 277 7.25 -27.41 -13.78
CA PHE A 277 7.69 -26.60 -14.89
C PHE A 277 7.84 -27.47 -16.14
N GLU A 278 7.54 -26.88 -17.30
CA GLU A 278 7.79 -27.45 -18.63
C GLU A 278 8.87 -26.63 -19.33
N ALA A 279 9.91 -27.30 -19.81
CA ALA A 279 10.94 -26.65 -20.60
C ALA A 279 10.35 -26.18 -21.94
N GLN A 280 10.69 -24.96 -22.32
CA GLN A 280 10.37 -24.38 -23.61
C GLN A 280 11.58 -24.51 -24.55
N GLU A 281 11.39 -24.19 -25.82
CA GLU A 281 12.50 -24.13 -26.76
C GLU A 281 13.54 -23.11 -26.34
N ALA A 282 14.82 -23.42 -26.60
CA ALA A 282 15.92 -22.51 -26.33
C ALA A 282 15.80 -21.27 -27.21
N VAL A 283 15.88 -20.08 -26.61
CA VAL A 283 15.71 -18.82 -27.31
C VAL A 283 16.97 -17.97 -27.20
N GLU A 284 17.40 -17.40 -28.31
CA GLU A 284 18.43 -16.37 -28.32
C GLU A 284 17.85 -15.05 -27.83
N LEU A 285 18.35 -14.56 -26.71
CA LEU A 285 17.90 -13.31 -26.11
C LEU A 285 18.94 -12.22 -26.32
N LYS A 286 18.51 -11.03 -26.75
CA LYS A 286 19.39 -9.89 -26.97
C LYS A 286 20.17 -9.56 -25.67
N GLY A 287 21.52 -9.55 -25.77
CA GLY A 287 22.40 -9.28 -24.64
C GLY A 287 22.84 -10.53 -23.86
N PHE A 288 22.49 -11.73 -24.32
CA PHE A 288 22.97 -13.00 -23.75
C PHE A 288 23.78 -13.76 -24.80
N ASN A 289 24.98 -14.20 -24.40
CA ASN A 289 25.93 -14.88 -25.32
C ASN A 289 25.55 -16.34 -25.63
N LYS A 290 24.62 -16.90 -24.90
CA LYS A 290 24.16 -18.29 -25.07
C LYS A 290 22.63 -18.32 -25.08
N PRO A 291 22.03 -19.21 -25.86
CA PRO A 291 20.60 -19.45 -25.82
C PRO A 291 20.15 -19.80 -24.39
N VAL A 292 19.03 -19.24 -23.97
CA VAL A 292 18.41 -19.51 -22.66
C VAL A 292 17.23 -20.46 -22.89
N VAL A 293 17.12 -21.50 -22.10
CA VAL A 293 15.95 -22.40 -22.05
C VAL A 293 14.98 -21.83 -20.99
N PRO A 294 13.87 -21.23 -21.38
CA PRO A 294 12.86 -20.78 -20.42
C PRO A 294 12.03 -21.97 -19.92
N PHE A 295 11.48 -21.82 -18.73
CA PHE A 295 10.60 -22.83 -18.14
C PHE A 295 9.22 -22.22 -17.87
N GLN A 296 8.17 -22.85 -18.39
CA GLN A 296 6.80 -22.41 -18.13
C GLN A 296 6.28 -23.07 -16.85
N TYR A 297 5.74 -22.27 -15.96
CA TYR A 297 4.99 -22.78 -14.80
C TYR A 297 3.73 -23.53 -15.24
N VAL A 298 3.51 -24.72 -14.69
CA VAL A 298 2.32 -25.56 -14.95
C VAL A 298 1.46 -25.63 -13.71
N ASP A 299 0.25 -25.10 -13.80
CA ASP A 299 -0.72 -25.18 -12.71
C ASP A 299 -1.30 -26.60 -12.62
N LEU A 300 -0.93 -27.31 -11.56
CA LEU A 300 -1.44 -28.65 -11.31
C LEU A 300 -2.95 -28.71 -11.05
N LYS A 301 -3.55 -27.61 -10.61
CA LYS A 301 -5.01 -27.53 -10.41
C LYS A 301 -5.77 -27.46 -11.73
N LYS A 302 -5.10 -27.06 -12.83
CA LYS A 302 -5.68 -27.03 -14.19
C LYS A 302 -5.42 -28.33 -14.97
N THR A 303 -4.58 -29.23 -14.48
CA THR A 303 -4.36 -30.57 -15.02
C THR A 303 -5.19 -31.66 -14.32
N THR A 304 -6.30 -31.29 -13.70
CA THR A 304 -7.31 -32.28 -13.32
C THR A 304 -7.81 -32.95 -14.59
N SER A 305 -7.62 -34.27 -14.65
CA SER A 305 -8.19 -35.10 -15.70
C SER A 305 -9.65 -34.67 -15.97
N PRO A 306 -10.07 -34.61 -17.22
CA PRO A 306 -11.44 -34.22 -17.50
C PRO A 306 -12.39 -35.07 -16.68
N GLU A 307 -13.27 -34.43 -15.91
CA GLU A 307 -14.27 -35.13 -15.13
C GLU A 307 -15.34 -35.64 -16.11
N ILE A 308 -15.55 -36.92 -16.09
CA ILE A 308 -16.57 -37.58 -16.94
C ILE A 308 -17.78 -37.83 -16.09
N LEU A 309 -18.83 -37.04 -16.32
CA LEU A 309 -20.17 -37.29 -15.77
C LEU A 309 -20.88 -38.29 -16.68
N LYS A 310 -20.98 -39.53 -16.23
CA LYS A 310 -21.65 -40.60 -16.96
C LYS A 310 -23.15 -40.54 -16.73
N GLY A 311 -23.92 -40.42 -17.82
CA GLY A 311 -25.36 -40.56 -17.84
C GLY A 311 -25.76 -41.81 -18.60
N ASP A 312 -27.06 -42.22 -18.50
CA ASP A 312 -27.57 -43.42 -19.17
C ASP A 312 -27.61 -43.27 -20.73
N VAL A 313 -27.64 -42.03 -21.22
CA VAL A 313 -27.80 -41.72 -22.63
C VAL A 313 -26.68 -40.81 -23.16
N VAL A 314 -26.07 -39.98 -22.30
CA VAL A 314 -25.05 -39.00 -22.68
C VAL A 314 -23.97 -38.91 -21.61
N ASP A 315 -22.72 -39.00 -22.02
CA ASP A 315 -21.57 -38.70 -21.18
C ASP A 315 -21.13 -37.26 -21.39
N ILE A 316 -20.97 -36.51 -20.29
CA ILE A 316 -20.49 -35.11 -20.32
C ILE A 316 -19.03 -35.09 -19.87
N ILE A 317 -18.15 -34.60 -20.75
CA ILE A 317 -16.74 -34.42 -20.45
C ILE A 317 -16.50 -32.98 -20.02
N VAL A 318 -16.29 -32.77 -18.72
CA VAL A 318 -15.96 -31.46 -18.17
C VAL A 318 -14.45 -31.19 -18.34
N LYS A 319 -14.10 -30.38 -19.31
CA LYS A 319 -12.69 -30.07 -19.64
C LYS A 319 -11.96 -29.23 -18.56
N GLN A 320 -12.72 -28.46 -17.78
CA GLN A 320 -12.19 -27.59 -16.71
C GLN A 320 -13.07 -27.68 -15.46
N PRO A 321 -12.91 -28.68 -14.59
CA PRO A 321 -13.81 -28.93 -13.47
C PRO A 321 -13.79 -27.88 -12.34
N GLY A 322 -12.95 -26.84 -12.41
CA GLY A 322 -12.84 -25.78 -11.41
C GLY A 322 -13.84 -24.63 -11.55
N ASP A 323 -14.52 -24.49 -12.67
CA ASP A 323 -15.46 -23.38 -12.94
C ASP A 323 -16.91 -23.88 -13.10
N ILE A 324 -17.52 -24.16 -11.96
CA ILE A 324 -18.91 -24.69 -11.88
C ILE A 324 -19.91 -23.73 -12.55
N LYS A 325 -19.71 -22.41 -12.49
CA LYS A 325 -20.65 -21.44 -13.08
C LYS A 325 -20.61 -21.49 -14.61
N SER A 326 -19.43 -21.51 -15.20
CA SER A 326 -19.26 -21.63 -16.66
C SER A 326 -19.78 -22.98 -17.17
N ILE A 327 -19.54 -24.07 -16.43
CA ILE A 327 -20.07 -25.39 -16.76
C ILE A 327 -21.60 -25.38 -16.78
N LEU A 328 -22.25 -24.80 -15.75
CA LEU A 328 -23.69 -24.68 -15.68
C LEU A 328 -24.26 -23.79 -16.77
N TYR A 329 -23.55 -22.73 -17.16
CA TYR A 329 -23.97 -21.87 -18.26
C TYR A 329 -23.91 -22.60 -19.62
N GLU A 330 -22.81 -23.30 -19.93
CA GLU A 330 -22.68 -24.09 -21.15
C GLU A 330 -23.72 -25.23 -21.21
N LEU A 331 -23.96 -25.92 -20.10
CA LEU A 331 -24.99 -26.97 -20.02
C LEU A 331 -26.40 -26.43 -20.31
N LYS A 332 -26.75 -25.27 -19.78
CA LYS A 332 -28.04 -24.62 -20.07
C LYS A 332 -28.16 -24.19 -21.53
N SER A 333 -27.05 -23.69 -22.12
CA SER A 333 -27.02 -23.34 -23.55
C SER A 333 -27.24 -24.58 -24.44
N LEU A 334 -26.52 -25.67 -24.14
CA LEU A 334 -26.66 -26.95 -24.86
C LEU A 334 -28.07 -27.53 -24.70
N GLN A 335 -28.66 -27.45 -23.49
CA GLN A 335 -30.06 -27.88 -23.25
C GLN A 335 -31.03 -27.11 -24.17
N LYS A 336 -30.88 -25.78 -24.23
CA LYS A 336 -31.73 -24.93 -25.08
C LYS A 336 -31.64 -25.29 -26.53
N ASP A 337 -30.39 -25.49 -27.06
CA ASP A 337 -30.15 -25.89 -28.43
C ASP A 337 -30.79 -27.26 -28.77
N TYR A 338 -30.75 -28.20 -27.84
CA TYR A 338 -31.41 -29.51 -28.03
C TYR A 338 -32.92 -29.41 -28.00
N GLU A 339 -33.51 -28.59 -27.11
CA GLU A 339 -34.95 -28.31 -27.09
C GLU A 339 -35.46 -27.71 -28.40
N GLU A 340 -34.72 -26.75 -28.97
CA GLU A 340 -35.01 -26.14 -30.29
C GLU A 340 -34.97 -27.18 -31.43
N LYS A 341 -33.96 -28.05 -31.44
CA LYS A 341 -33.88 -29.16 -32.38
C LYS A 341 -35.02 -30.16 -32.25
N LEU A 342 -35.44 -30.45 -31.01
CA LEU A 342 -36.59 -31.33 -30.74
C LEU A 342 -37.90 -30.73 -31.31
N PHE A 343 -38.10 -29.42 -31.08
CA PHE A 343 -39.27 -28.69 -31.60
C PHE A 343 -39.28 -28.70 -33.14
N GLN A 344 -38.15 -28.51 -33.80
CA GLN A 344 -38.05 -28.58 -35.25
C GLN A 344 -38.36 -29.98 -35.79
N THR A 345 -37.89 -31.03 -35.11
CA THR A 345 -38.12 -32.42 -35.50
C THR A 345 -39.58 -32.82 -35.33
N VAL A 346 -40.25 -32.36 -34.28
CA VAL A 346 -41.69 -32.62 -34.03
C VAL A 346 -42.57 -31.84 -35.02
N SER A 347 -42.21 -30.62 -35.35
CA SER A 347 -42.91 -29.79 -36.35
C SER A 347 -42.81 -30.37 -37.78
N HIS A 348 -41.67 -30.96 -38.15
CA HIS A 348 -41.50 -31.65 -39.43
C HIS A 348 -42.31 -32.95 -39.53
N LYS A 349 -42.55 -33.66 -38.43
CA LYS A 349 -43.38 -34.86 -38.41
C LYS A 349 -44.90 -34.55 -38.49
N LYS A 350 -45.34 -33.37 -38.03
CA LYS A 350 -46.73 -32.92 -38.11
C LYS A 350 -47.10 -32.44 -39.53
N ASN A 351 -46.17 -31.98 -40.33
CA ASN A 351 -46.41 -31.53 -41.72
C ASN A 351 -46.28 -32.64 -42.77
N LYS A 352 -46.05 -33.91 -42.36
CA LYS A 352 -46.01 -35.09 -43.28
C LYS A 352 -47.14 -36.09 -43.03
N LYS A 353 -48.14 -35.71 -42.29
CA LYS A 353 -49.43 -36.40 -42.19
C LYS A 353 -50.52 -35.46 -42.72
#